data_4a9a53600fd3b509313205ffdb41ee96
#
_entry.id   4a9a53600fd3b509313205ffdb41ee96
#
_cell.length_a   1.000
_cell.length_b   1.000
_cell.length_c   1.000
_cell.angle_alpha   90.00
_cell.angle_beta   90.00
_cell.angle_gamma   90.00
#
_symmetry.space_group_name_H-M   'P 1'
#
loop_
_entity.id
_entity.type
_entity.pdbx_description
1 polymer ?
#
loop_
_entity_poly.entity_id
_entity_poly.type
_entity_poly.pdbx_seq_one_letter_code
_entity_poly.pdbx_strand_id
1 'polypeptide(L)'
;MIDVKDKIKICNDVMFKSIFLRQRDALITMIYDITGINEKINKDEIITGYELEPYTVKGKVNRSDMLVRIGNDNYLNVEINYKHERNITARNMIQLFRITNQVVESGMTDKELSLKMVGQLNLNTFRNLNNKIIQIGAYADLDTGRELDYGVIKIWNLDIEKCYKKLYNDTEKIKYATKMERWGAILYCSINDIELISQLLGDDLLTMEEKEKFIVKIKDANSSDRIIQDWMVEENNRLRLEGQLAYAKDEGIEQGIEQGTRQGIEQGIEENKIDVIRSMLKKNIDYNTISEITNKSVEEIKEIEKNI
;
A
#
# COMPACT_ATOMS: atom_id res chain seq x y z
N MET A 1 17.56 8.58 25.94
CA MET A 1 16.16 8.79 25.49
C MET A 1 16.22 9.07 24.01
N ILE A 2 15.59 8.26 23.15
CA ILE A 2 15.56 8.54 21.70
C ILE A 2 14.71 9.79 21.51
N ASP A 3 15.24 10.80 20.84
CA ASP A 3 14.49 12.01 20.51
C ASP A 3 13.28 11.59 19.63
N VAL A 4 12.10 12.11 19.93
CA VAL A 4 10.89 11.88 19.14
C VAL A 4 11.13 12.22 17.67
N LYS A 5 11.95 13.23 17.42
CA LYS A 5 12.32 13.70 16.07
C LYS A 5 13.10 12.68 15.25
N ASP A 6 13.85 11.77 15.89
CA ASP A 6 14.56 10.69 15.20
C ASP A 6 13.60 9.69 14.54
N LYS A 7 12.35 9.63 15.00
CA LYS A 7 11.30 8.79 14.45
C LYS A 7 10.55 9.43 13.27
N ILE A 8 10.66 10.75 13.12
CA ILE A 8 9.95 11.49 12.09
C ILE A 8 10.74 11.43 10.79
N LYS A 9 10.16 10.78 9.78
CA LYS A 9 10.77 10.64 8.46
C LYS A 9 10.22 11.65 7.47
N ILE A 10 11.01 12.02 6.47
CA ILE A 10 10.59 12.94 5.40
C ILE A 10 9.39 12.38 4.63
N CYS A 11 9.30 11.06 4.45
CA CYS A 11 8.15 10.42 3.79
C CYS A 11 6.86 10.39 4.64
N ASN A 12 6.85 10.87 5.87
CA ASN A 12 5.58 11.07 6.57
C ASN A 12 4.74 12.13 5.85
N ASP A 13 3.43 11.93 5.74
CA ASP A 13 2.53 12.78 4.94
C ASP A 13 2.63 14.26 5.33
N VAL A 14 2.59 14.56 6.63
CA VAL A 14 2.72 15.94 7.14
C VAL A 14 4.08 16.54 6.78
N MET A 15 5.17 15.78 6.97
CA MET A 15 6.53 16.25 6.67
C MET A 15 6.75 16.41 5.18
N PHE A 16 6.38 15.42 4.38
CA PHE A 16 6.50 15.46 2.92
C PHE A 16 5.81 16.70 2.35
N LYS A 17 4.54 16.91 2.70
CA LYS A 17 3.78 18.08 2.24
C LYS A 17 4.41 19.39 2.73
N SER A 18 4.83 19.48 3.99
CA SER A 18 5.43 20.69 4.55
C SER A 18 6.73 21.10 3.86
N ILE A 19 7.53 20.14 3.40
CA ILE A 19 8.82 20.35 2.74
C ILE A 19 8.60 20.57 1.23
N PHE A 20 8.02 19.59 0.54
CA PHE A 20 7.98 19.57 -0.93
C PHE A 20 6.99 20.56 -1.54
N LEU A 21 5.88 20.91 -0.87
CA LEU A 21 4.98 21.96 -1.38
C LEU A 21 5.61 23.35 -1.36
N ARG A 22 6.59 23.56 -0.49
CA ARG A 22 7.37 24.80 -0.43
C ARG A 22 8.64 24.75 -1.26
N GLN A 23 9.02 23.55 -1.71
CA GLN A 23 10.19 23.28 -2.56
C GLN A 23 9.76 22.50 -3.80
N ARG A 24 8.87 23.09 -4.59
CA ARG A 24 8.30 22.45 -5.78
C ARG A 24 9.35 22.09 -6.84
N ASP A 25 10.45 22.82 -6.91
CA ASP A 25 11.57 22.48 -7.79
C ASP A 25 12.21 21.15 -7.40
N ALA A 26 12.49 20.94 -6.13
CA ALA A 26 13.02 19.68 -5.62
C ALA A 26 12.03 18.51 -5.84
N LEU A 27 10.71 18.77 -5.68
CA LEU A 27 9.68 17.77 -5.98
C LEU A 27 9.69 17.39 -7.47
N ILE A 28 9.75 18.34 -8.35
CA ILE A 28 9.74 18.13 -9.80
C ILE A 28 11.01 17.34 -10.21
N THR A 29 12.17 17.76 -9.71
CA THR A 29 13.43 17.05 -9.96
C THR A 29 13.37 15.60 -9.46
N MET A 30 12.83 15.38 -8.27
CA MET A 30 12.61 14.04 -7.72
C MET A 30 11.71 13.19 -8.63
N ILE A 31 10.60 13.75 -9.12
CA ILE A 31 9.69 13.05 -10.04
C ILE A 31 10.43 12.66 -11.32
N TYR A 32 11.16 13.58 -11.95
CA TYR A 32 11.93 13.29 -13.15
C TYR A 32 12.98 12.19 -12.92
N ASP A 33 13.76 12.29 -11.85
CA ASP A 33 14.81 11.33 -11.52
C ASP A 33 14.29 9.92 -11.21
N ILE A 34 13.08 9.80 -10.67
CA ILE A 34 12.47 8.51 -10.32
C ILE A 34 11.73 7.91 -11.52
N THR A 35 10.98 8.71 -12.25
CA THR A 35 10.06 8.20 -13.28
C THR A 35 10.65 8.18 -14.68
N GLY A 36 11.66 9.00 -14.92
CA GLY A 36 12.22 9.21 -16.27
C GLY A 36 11.29 9.99 -17.21
N ILE A 37 10.23 10.61 -16.69
CA ILE A 37 9.35 11.48 -17.45
C ILE A 37 10.16 12.72 -17.89
N ASN A 38 9.99 13.14 -19.15
CA ASN A 38 10.73 14.27 -19.72
C ASN A 38 9.86 15.47 -20.04
N GLU A 39 8.53 15.34 -19.98
CA GLU A 39 7.58 16.42 -20.23
C GLU A 39 7.62 17.43 -19.09
N LYS A 40 7.39 18.71 -19.46
CA LYS A 40 7.43 19.79 -18.50
C LYS A 40 6.33 19.67 -17.45
N ILE A 41 6.71 19.74 -16.19
CA ILE A 41 5.79 19.87 -15.04
C ILE A 41 5.66 21.35 -14.69
N ASN A 42 4.42 21.85 -14.64
CA ASN A 42 4.14 23.20 -14.20
C ASN A 42 4.00 23.22 -12.66
N LYS A 43 4.82 24.03 -11.99
CA LYS A 43 4.79 24.17 -10.54
C LYS A 43 3.43 24.55 -9.97
N ASP A 44 2.66 25.37 -10.70
CA ASP A 44 1.37 25.87 -10.24
C ASP A 44 0.24 24.85 -10.38
N GLU A 45 0.48 23.76 -11.11
CA GLU A 45 -0.47 22.68 -11.35
C GLU A 45 -0.20 21.43 -10.50
N ILE A 46 0.46 21.61 -9.36
CA ILE A 46 0.63 20.58 -8.33
C ILE A 46 -0.47 20.78 -7.29
N ILE A 47 -1.39 19.83 -7.20
CA ILE A 47 -2.56 19.87 -6.33
C ILE A 47 -2.42 18.82 -5.24
N THR A 48 -2.68 19.19 -3.99
CA THR A 48 -2.66 18.26 -2.85
C THR A 48 -4.06 18.03 -2.30
N GLY A 49 -4.29 16.83 -1.78
CA GLY A 49 -5.57 16.46 -1.20
C GLY A 49 -6.72 16.51 -2.22
N TYR A 50 -6.39 16.25 -3.50
CA TYR A 50 -7.39 16.24 -4.57
C TYR A 50 -8.43 15.17 -4.30
N GLU A 51 -9.69 15.58 -4.19
CA GLU A 51 -10.79 14.66 -3.93
C GLU A 51 -11.18 13.93 -5.21
N LEU A 52 -11.11 12.61 -5.16
CA LEU A 52 -11.53 11.74 -6.23
C LEU A 52 -13.00 11.38 -6.04
N GLU A 53 -13.85 11.81 -6.98
CA GLU A 53 -15.28 11.58 -6.91
C GLU A 53 -15.61 10.08 -6.85
N PRO A 54 -16.54 9.66 -5.97
CA PRO A 54 -16.98 8.28 -5.93
C PRO A 54 -17.87 7.96 -7.12
N TYR A 55 -17.75 6.76 -7.68
CA TYR A 55 -18.64 6.29 -8.77
C TYR A 55 -20.11 6.15 -8.37
N THR A 56 -20.42 6.15 -7.07
CA THR A 56 -21.78 6.04 -6.55
C THR A 56 -21.97 6.99 -5.39
N VAL A 57 -23.23 7.42 -5.16
CA VAL A 57 -23.63 8.31 -4.05
C VAL A 57 -23.20 7.77 -2.66
N LYS A 58 -23.08 6.43 -2.52
CA LYS A 58 -22.63 5.76 -1.31
C LYS A 58 -21.13 5.41 -1.33
N GLY A 59 -20.42 5.77 -2.39
CA GLY A 59 -19.00 5.48 -2.55
C GLY A 59 -18.15 6.28 -1.56
N LYS A 60 -17.06 5.64 -1.07
CA LYS A 60 -16.08 6.32 -0.23
C LYS A 60 -15.33 7.37 -1.05
N VAL A 61 -15.26 8.60 -0.57
CA VAL A 61 -14.38 9.64 -1.12
C VAL A 61 -12.94 9.22 -0.83
N ASN A 62 -12.12 9.13 -1.87
CA ASN A 62 -10.67 8.97 -1.73
C ASN A 62 -10.01 10.31 -2.03
N ARG A 63 -8.89 10.58 -1.37
CA ARG A 63 -8.05 11.73 -1.65
C ARG A 63 -6.72 11.25 -2.17
N SER A 64 -6.23 11.91 -3.22
CA SER A 64 -4.85 11.78 -3.67
C SER A 64 -3.94 12.56 -2.73
N ASP A 65 -2.77 11.99 -2.38
CA ASP A 65 -1.78 12.74 -1.61
C ASP A 65 -1.30 13.93 -2.43
N MET A 66 -1.00 13.71 -3.71
CA MET A 66 -0.59 14.77 -4.61
C MET A 66 -0.90 14.40 -6.08
N LEU A 67 -1.60 15.27 -6.78
CA LEU A 67 -1.85 15.17 -8.22
C LEU A 67 -1.02 16.22 -8.95
N VAL A 68 -0.23 15.78 -9.93
CA VAL A 68 0.68 16.61 -10.73
C VAL A 68 0.26 16.57 -12.18
N ARG A 69 0.03 17.73 -12.79
CA ARG A 69 -0.18 17.83 -14.23
C ARG A 69 1.16 17.91 -14.96
N ILE A 70 1.31 17.13 -16.02
CA ILE A 70 2.51 16.99 -16.81
C ILE A 70 2.21 17.36 -18.25
N GLY A 71 2.98 18.29 -18.82
CA GLY A 71 2.69 18.83 -20.14
C GLY A 71 1.31 19.47 -20.20
N ASN A 72 0.56 19.21 -21.26
CA ASN A 72 -0.76 19.80 -21.45
C ASN A 72 -1.89 18.98 -20.82
N ASP A 73 -1.81 17.65 -20.88
CA ASP A 73 -2.95 16.78 -20.57
C ASP A 73 -2.57 15.45 -19.86
N ASN A 74 -1.33 15.30 -19.41
CA ASN A 74 -0.89 14.13 -18.66
C ASN A 74 -1.00 14.38 -17.16
N TYR A 75 -1.22 13.33 -16.38
CA TYR A 75 -1.36 13.41 -14.94
C TYR A 75 -0.54 12.34 -14.24
N LEU A 76 0.08 12.71 -13.14
CA LEU A 76 0.79 11.80 -12.24
C LEU A 76 0.24 11.93 -10.83
N ASN A 77 -0.30 10.84 -10.32
CA ASN A 77 -0.63 10.72 -8.92
C ASN A 77 0.61 10.29 -8.13
N VAL A 78 0.98 11.04 -7.11
CA VAL A 78 2.07 10.68 -6.18
C VAL A 78 1.44 10.28 -4.85
N GLU A 79 1.69 9.04 -4.43
CA GLU A 79 1.14 8.45 -3.21
C GLU A 79 2.27 7.99 -2.28
N ILE A 80 2.12 8.27 -0.99
CA ILE A 80 3.03 7.80 0.04
C ILE A 80 2.36 6.64 0.79
N ASN A 81 2.92 5.45 0.64
CA ASN A 81 2.40 4.25 1.28
C ASN A 81 3.30 3.86 2.46
N TYR A 82 2.89 4.26 3.66
CA TYR A 82 3.70 4.05 4.88
C TYR A 82 3.65 2.62 5.41
N LYS A 83 2.64 1.84 5.06
CA LYS A 83 2.47 0.46 5.51
C LYS A 83 1.93 -0.43 4.41
N HIS A 84 2.45 -1.66 4.35
CA HIS A 84 1.91 -2.67 3.46
C HIS A 84 0.54 -3.14 3.98
N GLU A 85 -0.52 -2.70 3.32
CA GLU A 85 -1.87 -3.20 3.53
C GLU A 85 -2.19 -4.27 2.47
N ARG A 86 -2.96 -5.29 2.85
CA ARG A 86 -3.31 -6.41 1.95
C ARG A 86 -3.97 -5.94 0.64
N ASN A 87 -4.68 -4.82 0.70
CA ASN A 87 -5.42 -4.25 -0.42
C ASN A 87 -4.77 -3.01 -1.04
N ILE A 88 -3.51 -2.69 -0.70
CA ILE A 88 -2.84 -1.47 -1.16
C ILE A 88 -2.80 -1.37 -2.69
N THR A 89 -2.51 -2.48 -3.37
CA THR A 89 -2.48 -2.51 -4.84
C THR A 89 -3.85 -2.22 -5.43
N ALA A 90 -4.92 -2.84 -4.90
CA ALA A 90 -6.28 -2.59 -5.37
C ALA A 90 -6.71 -1.13 -5.09
N ARG A 91 -6.36 -0.58 -3.93
CA ARG A 91 -6.61 0.83 -3.59
C ARG A 91 -5.94 1.77 -4.60
N ASN A 92 -4.67 1.55 -4.86
CA ASN A 92 -3.89 2.36 -5.78
C ASN A 92 -4.44 2.27 -7.23
N MET A 93 -4.85 1.09 -7.67
CA MET A 93 -5.51 0.91 -8.98
C MET A 93 -6.85 1.65 -9.07
N ILE A 94 -7.67 1.61 -8.01
CA ILE A 94 -8.94 2.34 -7.96
C ILE A 94 -8.70 3.85 -8.04
N GLN A 95 -7.69 4.37 -7.36
CA GLN A 95 -7.33 5.79 -7.44
C GLN A 95 -6.91 6.16 -8.87
N LEU A 96 -6.04 5.37 -9.48
CA LEU A 96 -5.59 5.58 -10.86
C LEU A 96 -6.76 5.61 -11.84
N PHE A 97 -7.68 4.64 -11.77
CA PHE A 97 -8.87 4.61 -12.63
C PHE A 97 -9.80 5.81 -12.42
N ARG A 98 -9.94 6.29 -11.19
CA ARG A 98 -10.73 7.50 -10.90
C ARG A 98 -10.11 8.74 -11.54
N ILE A 99 -8.79 8.89 -11.44
CA ILE A 99 -8.07 10.00 -12.09
C ILE A 99 -8.24 9.89 -13.61
N THR A 100 -8.06 8.70 -14.18
CA THR A 100 -8.25 8.46 -15.63
C THR A 100 -9.64 8.88 -16.06
N ASN A 101 -10.69 8.51 -15.33
CA ASN A 101 -12.06 8.88 -15.65
C ASN A 101 -12.34 10.39 -15.59
N GLN A 102 -11.64 11.11 -14.71
CA GLN A 102 -11.79 12.58 -14.61
C GLN A 102 -11.03 13.34 -15.71
N VAL A 103 -10.01 12.71 -16.28
CA VAL A 103 -9.20 13.29 -17.36
C VAL A 103 -9.85 13.09 -18.73
N VAL A 104 -10.71 12.07 -18.85
CA VAL A 104 -11.44 11.78 -20.10
C VAL A 104 -12.65 12.70 -20.19
N GLU A 105 -12.63 13.60 -21.16
CA GLU A 105 -13.74 14.52 -21.43
C GLU A 105 -14.71 13.95 -22.46
N SER A 106 -15.98 14.31 -22.35
CA SER A 106 -17.00 13.94 -23.33
C SER A 106 -16.67 14.48 -24.71
N GLY A 107 -16.65 13.61 -25.72
CA GLY A 107 -16.35 13.98 -27.11
C GLY A 107 -14.90 13.85 -27.52
N MET A 108 -14.02 13.37 -26.64
CA MET A 108 -12.65 13.02 -27.03
C MET A 108 -12.63 11.90 -28.06
N THR A 109 -11.77 12.03 -29.07
CA THR A 109 -11.49 10.99 -30.05
C THR A 109 -10.52 9.94 -29.47
N ASP A 110 -10.52 8.73 -30.03
CA ASP A 110 -9.55 7.68 -29.66
C ASP A 110 -8.11 8.14 -29.79
N LYS A 111 -7.82 9.00 -30.77
CA LYS A 111 -6.50 9.58 -30.96
C LYS A 111 -6.09 10.54 -29.82
N GLU A 112 -6.99 11.37 -29.33
CA GLU A 112 -6.75 12.26 -28.20
C GLU A 112 -6.57 11.47 -26.91
N LEU A 113 -7.36 10.41 -26.69
CA LEU A 113 -7.22 9.50 -25.57
C LEU A 113 -5.87 8.79 -25.56
N SER A 114 -5.40 8.31 -26.71
CA SER A 114 -4.13 7.58 -26.84
C SER A 114 -2.89 8.45 -26.58
N LEU A 115 -3.04 9.77 -26.56
CA LEU A 115 -1.95 10.71 -26.27
C LEU A 115 -1.87 11.12 -24.79
N LYS A 116 -2.82 10.67 -23.96
CA LYS A 116 -2.88 11.02 -22.54
C LYS A 116 -2.23 9.94 -21.67
N MET A 117 -1.30 10.34 -20.83
CA MET A 117 -0.72 9.47 -19.80
C MET A 117 -1.38 9.78 -18.45
N VAL A 118 -1.82 8.74 -17.76
CA VAL A 118 -2.18 8.79 -16.34
C VAL A 118 -1.25 7.86 -15.58
N GLY A 119 -0.29 8.47 -14.88
CA GLY A 119 0.71 7.75 -14.13
C GLY A 119 0.41 7.72 -12.63
N GLN A 120 1.02 6.75 -11.93
CA GLN A 120 1.04 6.72 -10.48
C GLN A 120 2.42 6.38 -9.95
N LEU A 121 2.97 7.26 -9.11
CA LEU A 121 4.20 7.07 -8.37
C LEU A 121 3.87 6.71 -6.92
N ASN A 122 4.14 5.48 -6.54
CA ASN A 122 3.99 4.98 -5.18
C ASN A 122 5.36 5.00 -4.47
N LEU A 123 5.47 5.80 -3.42
CA LEU A 123 6.63 5.86 -2.53
C LEU A 123 6.36 4.94 -1.33
N ASN A 124 6.89 3.72 -1.39
CA ASN A 124 6.57 2.64 -0.46
C ASN A 124 7.64 2.49 0.61
N THR A 125 7.26 2.44 1.90
CA THR A 125 8.16 2.06 3.00
C THR A 125 8.22 0.55 3.23
N PHE A 126 7.84 -0.25 2.23
CA PHE A 126 7.82 -1.71 2.27
C PHE A 126 8.27 -2.31 0.93
N ARG A 127 8.61 -3.59 0.95
CA ARG A 127 9.18 -4.28 -0.21
C ARG A 127 8.20 -4.39 -1.38
N ASN A 128 8.71 -4.14 -2.58
CA ASN A 128 8.03 -4.46 -3.83
C ASN A 128 7.90 -5.98 -4.01
N LEU A 129 6.87 -6.41 -4.74
CA LEU A 129 6.58 -7.84 -4.98
C LEU A 129 7.77 -8.59 -5.61
N ASN A 130 8.50 -7.95 -6.51
CA ASN A 130 9.66 -8.52 -7.19
C ASN A 130 10.98 -8.35 -6.42
N ASN A 131 10.93 -7.84 -5.18
CA ASN A 131 12.09 -7.51 -4.35
C ASN A 131 13.12 -6.57 -5.01
N LYS A 132 12.76 -5.81 -6.04
CA LYS A 132 13.59 -4.76 -6.64
C LYS A 132 13.34 -3.42 -5.94
N ILE A 133 14.32 -2.51 -6.03
CA ILE A 133 14.19 -1.14 -5.51
C ILE A 133 13.03 -0.41 -6.20
N ILE A 134 12.93 -0.54 -7.51
CA ILE A 134 11.80 -0.01 -8.28
C ILE A 134 11.12 -1.14 -9.06
N GLN A 135 9.81 -1.08 -9.11
CA GLN A 135 8.97 -1.90 -9.96
C GLN A 135 8.10 -0.99 -10.82
N ILE A 136 8.19 -1.18 -12.13
CA ILE A 136 7.38 -0.43 -13.10
C ILE A 136 6.31 -1.38 -13.63
N GLY A 137 5.05 -0.94 -13.59
CA GLY A 137 3.90 -1.62 -14.14
C GLY A 137 3.30 -0.82 -15.29
N ALA A 138 2.78 -1.52 -16.29
CA ALA A 138 2.06 -0.97 -17.43
C ALA A 138 0.93 -1.94 -17.84
N TYR A 139 0.01 -1.51 -18.69
CA TYR A 139 -0.93 -2.39 -19.33
C TYR A 139 -0.22 -3.14 -20.47
N ALA A 140 -0.10 -4.45 -20.34
CA ALA A 140 0.70 -5.25 -21.26
C ALA A 140 0.06 -6.62 -21.55
N ASP A 141 0.37 -7.14 -22.71
CA ASP A 141 0.10 -8.52 -23.08
C ASP A 141 0.96 -9.46 -22.21
N LEU A 142 0.33 -10.42 -21.55
CA LEU A 142 1.00 -11.31 -20.58
C LEU A 142 1.94 -12.32 -21.23
N ASP A 143 1.68 -12.70 -22.50
CA ASP A 143 2.48 -13.72 -23.20
C ASP A 143 3.74 -13.09 -23.78
N THR A 144 3.65 -11.88 -24.29
CA THR A 144 4.75 -11.18 -24.99
C THR A 144 5.44 -10.12 -24.13
N GLY A 145 4.80 -9.66 -23.06
CA GLY A 145 5.25 -8.53 -22.24
C GLY A 145 5.16 -7.17 -22.95
N ARG A 146 4.51 -7.11 -24.12
CA ARG A 146 4.40 -5.87 -24.90
C ARG A 146 3.32 -4.96 -24.31
N GLU A 147 3.65 -3.67 -24.15
CA GLU A 147 2.67 -2.64 -23.78
C GLU A 147 1.58 -2.51 -24.86
N LEU A 148 0.31 -2.51 -24.42
CA LEU A 148 -0.87 -2.49 -25.32
C LEU A 148 -1.47 -1.10 -25.46
N ASP A 149 -1.20 -0.20 -24.52
CA ASP A 149 -1.79 1.14 -24.44
C ASP A 149 -0.83 2.28 -24.80
N TYR A 150 0.30 1.95 -25.43
CA TYR A 150 1.33 2.93 -25.79
C TYR A 150 1.85 3.76 -24.61
N GLY A 151 1.73 3.26 -23.38
CA GLY A 151 2.20 3.92 -22.17
C GLY A 151 1.21 4.90 -21.54
N VAL A 152 -0.07 4.83 -21.90
CA VAL A 152 -1.14 5.63 -21.28
C VAL A 152 -1.22 5.39 -19.77
N ILE A 153 -1.06 4.14 -19.31
CA ILE A 153 -1.05 3.79 -17.90
C ILE A 153 0.35 3.34 -17.49
N LYS A 154 0.97 4.07 -16.55
CA LYS A 154 2.25 3.68 -15.93
C LYS A 154 2.20 3.80 -14.42
N ILE A 155 2.75 2.80 -13.75
CA ILE A 155 2.82 2.74 -12.29
C ILE A 155 4.26 2.50 -11.87
N TRP A 156 4.82 3.41 -11.07
CA TRP A 156 6.13 3.26 -10.46
C TRP A 156 5.94 2.94 -8.97
N ASN A 157 6.53 1.84 -8.51
CA ASN A 157 6.57 1.49 -7.10
C ASN A 157 8.02 1.55 -6.63
N LEU A 158 8.38 2.56 -5.85
CA LEU A 158 9.72 2.75 -5.28
C LEU A 158 9.74 2.28 -3.82
N ASP A 159 10.63 1.31 -3.52
CA ASP A 159 10.92 0.87 -2.15
C ASP A 159 11.95 1.83 -1.51
N ILE A 160 11.45 2.87 -0.84
CA ILE A 160 12.30 3.93 -0.25
C ILE A 160 13.10 3.43 0.96
N GLU A 161 12.56 2.45 1.71
CA GLU A 161 13.29 1.85 2.83
C GLU A 161 14.50 1.06 2.33
N LYS A 162 14.37 0.34 1.22
CA LYS A 162 15.46 -0.41 0.61
C LYS A 162 16.55 0.52 0.05
N CYS A 163 16.14 1.67 -0.54
CA CYS A 163 17.09 2.72 -0.94
C CYS A 163 17.92 3.19 0.26
N TYR A 164 17.26 3.54 1.34
CA TYR A 164 17.91 3.98 2.57
C TYR A 164 18.87 2.92 3.14
N LYS A 165 18.40 1.68 3.32
CA LYS A 165 19.22 0.58 3.84
C LYS A 165 20.45 0.28 2.98
N LYS A 166 20.36 0.52 1.66
CA LYS A 166 21.48 0.35 0.73
C LYS A 166 22.57 1.42 0.94
N LEU A 167 22.17 2.66 1.23
CA LEU A 167 23.05 3.83 1.22
C LEU A 167 23.45 4.34 2.62
N TYR A 168 22.74 3.92 3.65
CA TYR A 168 22.97 4.38 5.01
C TYR A 168 24.39 4.09 5.48
N ASN A 169 25.08 5.14 5.93
CA ASN A 169 26.48 5.11 6.44
C ASN A 169 27.51 4.53 5.47
N ASP A 170 27.27 4.62 4.16
CA ASP A 170 28.18 4.08 3.13
C ASP A 170 28.44 5.13 2.04
N THR A 171 29.45 5.97 2.26
CA THR A 171 29.82 7.07 1.34
C THR A 171 30.21 6.56 -0.05
N GLU A 172 30.86 5.40 -0.15
CA GLU A 172 31.22 4.80 -1.43
C GLU A 172 29.98 4.38 -2.21
N LYS A 173 29.00 3.76 -1.55
CA LYS A 173 27.74 3.42 -2.21
C LYS A 173 26.95 4.64 -2.63
N ILE A 174 26.96 5.72 -1.82
CA ILE A 174 26.30 6.98 -2.19
C ILE A 174 26.88 7.53 -3.48
N LYS A 175 28.20 7.50 -3.64
CA LYS A 175 28.91 8.00 -4.83
C LYS A 175 28.48 7.32 -6.14
N TYR A 176 28.16 6.03 -6.09
CA TYR A 176 27.74 5.25 -7.26
C TYR A 176 26.23 5.01 -7.34
N ALA A 177 25.47 5.56 -6.40
CA ALA A 177 24.01 5.43 -6.40
C ALA A 177 23.36 6.25 -7.50
N THR A 178 22.30 5.72 -8.09
CA THR A 178 21.47 6.48 -9.03
C THR A 178 20.75 7.62 -8.29
N LYS A 179 20.36 8.65 -9.05
CA LYS A 179 19.59 9.77 -8.52
C LYS A 179 18.28 9.28 -7.85
N MET A 180 17.58 8.35 -8.47
CA MET A 180 16.39 7.68 -7.93
C MET A 180 16.67 7.04 -6.56
N GLU A 181 17.75 6.28 -6.43
CA GLU A 181 18.10 5.62 -5.16
C GLU A 181 18.42 6.64 -4.04
N ARG A 182 19.08 7.73 -4.39
CA ARG A 182 19.38 8.81 -3.46
C ARG A 182 18.12 9.54 -3.00
N TRP A 183 17.20 9.85 -3.93
CA TRP A 183 15.90 10.41 -3.58
C TRP A 183 15.09 9.48 -2.67
N GLY A 184 15.04 8.18 -2.99
CA GLY A 184 14.37 7.19 -2.14
C GLY A 184 14.98 7.14 -0.72
N ALA A 185 16.30 7.21 -0.61
CA ALA A 185 16.97 7.24 0.69
C ALA A 185 16.67 8.54 1.47
N ILE A 186 16.71 9.72 0.80
CA ILE A 186 16.36 11.01 1.40
C ILE A 186 14.94 10.96 2.00
N LEU A 187 13.98 10.42 1.26
CA LEU A 187 12.60 10.32 1.73
C LEU A 187 12.47 9.48 3.00
N TYR A 188 13.31 8.46 3.19
CA TYR A 188 13.28 7.60 4.35
C TYR A 188 14.16 8.10 5.52
N CYS A 189 15.00 9.12 5.31
CA CYS A 189 15.79 9.75 6.36
C CYS A 189 14.90 10.36 7.45
N SER A 190 15.41 10.35 8.69
CA SER A 190 14.88 11.21 9.74
C SER A 190 15.09 12.67 9.38
N ILE A 191 14.17 13.55 9.81
CA ILE A 191 14.33 15.00 9.67
C ILE A 191 15.52 15.56 10.46
N ASN A 192 16.10 14.77 11.39
CA ASN A 192 17.32 15.11 12.12
C ASN A 192 18.60 14.78 11.35
N ASP A 193 18.54 13.88 10.35
CA ASP A 193 19.72 13.36 9.64
C ASP A 193 20.22 14.33 8.55
N ILE A 194 20.35 15.61 8.88
CA ILE A 194 20.70 16.68 7.92
C ILE A 194 22.04 16.40 7.22
N GLU A 195 23.02 15.82 7.92
CA GLU A 195 24.32 15.49 7.35
C GLU A 195 24.18 14.41 6.27
N LEU A 196 23.50 13.31 6.56
CA LEU A 196 23.24 12.24 5.59
C LEU A 196 22.42 12.74 4.41
N ILE A 197 21.37 13.54 4.67
CA ILE A 197 20.57 14.16 3.59
C ILE A 197 21.44 15.03 2.70
N SER A 198 22.34 15.82 3.27
CA SER A 198 23.25 16.67 2.51
C SER A 198 24.24 15.86 1.65
N GLN A 199 24.74 14.73 2.16
CA GLN A 199 25.58 13.79 1.40
C GLN A 199 24.80 13.13 0.26
N LEU A 200 23.57 12.68 0.51
CA LEU A 200 22.70 12.06 -0.48
C LEU A 200 22.29 13.03 -1.61
N LEU A 201 22.07 14.30 -1.29
CA LEU A 201 21.81 15.33 -2.31
C LEU A 201 22.97 15.50 -3.27
N GLY A 202 24.21 15.35 -2.79
CA GLY A 202 25.40 15.56 -3.63
C GLY A 202 25.41 16.96 -4.28
N ASP A 203 26.05 17.09 -5.45
CA ASP A 203 26.13 18.33 -6.20
C ASP A 203 25.36 18.28 -7.53
N ASP A 204 24.67 17.17 -7.80
CA ASP A 204 24.05 16.84 -9.09
C ASP A 204 22.54 16.56 -9.02
N LEU A 205 21.94 16.44 -7.81
CA LEU A 205 20.50 16.29 -7.66
C LEU A 205 19.76 17.63 -7.75
N LEU A 206 20.30 18.64 -7.12
CA LEU A 206 19.75 19.98 -7.07
C LEU A 206 20.87 20.99 -7.34
N THR A 207 20.54 22.16 -7.86
CA THR A 207 21.47 23.28 -7.88
C THR A 207 21.87 23.68 -6.45
N MET A 208 22.98 24.36 -6.27
CA MET A 208 23.45 24.79 -4.95
C MET A 208 22.37 25.60 -4.19
N GLU A 209 21.73 26.53 -4.89
CA GLU A 209 20.65 27.36 -4.32
C GLU A 209 19.42 26.51 -3.89
N GLU A 210 19.01 25.56 -4.73
CA GLU A 210 17.89 24.67 -4.42
C GLU A 210 18.21 23.73 -3.25
N LYS A 211 19.44 23.21 -3.19
CA LYS A 211 19.93 22.36 -2.09
C LYS A 211 19.89 23.12 -0.76
N GLU A 212 20.40 24.36 -0.74
CA GLU A 212 20.35 25.20 0.45
C GLU A 212 18.91 25.45 0.91
N LYS A 213 18.02 25.84 -0.02
CA LYS A 213 16.60 26.06 0.27
C LYS A 213 15.93 24.79 0.78
N PHE A 214 16.23 23.63 0.19
CA PHE A 214 15.67 22.34 0.61
C PHE A 214 16.10 21.97 2.04
N ILE A 215 17.38 22.09 2.36
CA ILE A 215 17.92 21.87 3.72
C ILE A 215 17.31 22.84 4.74
N VAL A 216 17.15 24.12 4.38
CA VAL A 216 16.49 25.10 5.25
C VAL A 216 15.05 24.67 5.54
N LYS A 217 14.30 24.19 4.54
CA LYS A 217 12.92 23.74 4.75
C LYS A 217 12.81 22.48 5.64
N ILE A 218 13.76 21.56 5.55
CA ILE A 218 13.82 20.44 6.50
C ILE A 218 14.08 20.96 7.93
N LYS A 219 15.00 21.89 8.11
CA LYS A 219 15.28 22.49 9.41
C LYS A 219 14.08 23.28 9.97
N ASP A 220 13.39 24.03 9.12
CA ASP A 220 12.15 24.74 9.47
C ASP A 220 11.07 23.75 9.95
N ALA A 221 10.87 22.67 9.22
CA ALA A 221 9.91 21.63 9.58
C ALA A 221 10.28 20.94 10.91
N ASN A 222 11.57 20.67 11.12
CA ASN A 222 12.10 20.09 12.36
C ASN A 222 11.96 21.03 13.56
N SER A 223 12.00 22.34 13.36
CA SER A 223 11.89 23.37 14.40
C SER A 223 10.44 23.80 14.67
N SER A 224 9.49 23.38 13.86
CA SER A 224 8.10 23.80 13.94
C SER A 224 7.31 22.93 14.91
N ASP A 225 7.01 23.45 16.10
CA ASP A 225 6.18 22.76 17.09
C ASP A 225 4.81 22.36 16.50
N ARG A 226 4.22 23.17 15.65
CA ARG A 226 2.96 22.85 14.97
C ARG A 226 3.07 21.63 14.09
N ILE A 227 4.08 21.55 13.23
CA ILE A 227 4.28 20.41 12.32
C ILE A 227 4.54 19.14 13.13
N ILE A 228 5.32 19.24 14.21
CA ILE A 228 5.60 18.11 15.11
C ILE A 228 4.32 17.67 15.85
N GLN A 229 3.49 18.60 16.30
CA GLN A 229 2.20 18.29 16.92
C GLN A 229 1.23 17.63 15.93
N ASP A 230 1.13 18.15 14.71
CA ASP A 230 0.30 17.56 13.65
C ASP A 230 0.74 16.11 13.37
N TRP A 231 2.05 15.87 13.27
CA TRP A 231 2.61 14.52 13.16
C TRP A 231 2.26 13.63 14.37
N MET A 232 2.40 14.14 15.61
CA MET A 232 2.08 13.38 16.82
C MET A 232 0.59 12.95 16.84
N VAL A 233 -0.31 13.83 16.42
CA VAL A 233 -1.75 13.52 16.32
C VAL A 233 -1.99 12.42 15.30
N GLU A 234 -1.38 12.51 14.14
CA GLU A 234 -1.48 11.50 13.08
C GLU A 234 -0.94 10.14 13.54
N GLU A 235 0.26 10.12 14.15
CA GLU A 235 0.90 8.92 14.65
C GLU A 235 0.09 8.26 15.79
N ASN A 236 -0.44 9.05 16.71
CA ASN A 236 -1.30 8.55 17.78
C ASN A 236 -2.60 7.93 17.22
N ASN A 237 -3.21 8.56 16.21
CA ASN A 237 -4.39 8.00 15.54
C ASN A 237 -4.05 6.69 14.84
N ARG A 238 -2.89 6.61 14.17
CA ARG A 238 -2.39 5.39 13.54
C ARG A 238 -2.20 4.26 14.54
N LEU A 239 -1.49 4.52 15.64
CA LEU A 239 -1.25 3.55 16.71
C LEU A 239 -2.54 3.05 17.35
N ARG A 240 -3.51 3.95 17.56
CA ARG A 240 -4.82 3.58 18.08
C ARG A 240 -5.57 2.64 17.14
N LEU A 241 -5.57 2.92 15.84
CA LEU A 241 -6.21 2.06 14.84
C LEU A 241 -5.51 0.68 14.75
N GLU A 242 -4.18 0.65 14.82
CA GLU A 242 -3.42 -0.60 14.86
C GLU A 242 -3.78 -1.44 16.10
N GLY A 243 -3.88 -0.81 17.26
CA GLY A 243 -4.32 -1.49 18.50
C GLY A 243 -5.73 -2.06 18.38
N GLN A 244 -6.68 -1.30 17.80
CA GLN A 244 -8.05 -1.78 17.59
C GLN A 244 -8.09 -2.96 16.60
N LEU A 245 -7.30 -2.93 15.53
CA LEU A 245 -7.22 -4.02 14.56
C LEU A 245 -6.57 -5.28 15.17
N ALA A 246 -5.53 -5.11 15.99
CA ALA A 246 -4.91 -6.23 16.71
C ALA A 246 -5.92 -6.90 17.65
N TYR A 247 -6.63 -6.11 18.45
CA TYR A 247 -7.67 -6.60 19.36
C TYR A 247 -8.78 -7.36 18.60
N ALA A 248 -9.33 -6.76 17.53
CA ALA A 248 -10.38 -7.41 16.73
C ALA A 248 -9.91 -8.72 16.06
N LYS A 249 -8.61 -8.78 15.68
CA LYS A 249 -8.01 -10.00 15.15
C LYS A 249 -7.93 -11.10 16.22
N ASP A 250 -7.48 -10.76 17.42
CA ASP A 250 -7.34 -11.72 18.52
C ASP A 250 -8.71 -12.24 18.95
N GLU A 251 -9.73 -11.37 19.06
CA GLU A 251 -11.11 -11.74 19.33
C GLU A 251 -11.67 -12.66 18.23
N GLY A 252 -11.40 -12.36 16.94
CA GLY A 252 -11.83 -13.20 15.82
C GLY A 252 -11.17 -14.59 15.82
N ILE A 253 -9.91 -14.68 16.25
CA ILE A 253 -9.21 -15.95 16.41
C ILE A 253 -9.85 -16.78 17.54
N GLU A 254 -10.11 -16.17 18.68
CA GLU A 254 -10.72 -16.84 19.85
C GLU A 254 -12.11 -17.38 19.49
N GLN A 255 -12.96 -16.57 18.87
CA GLN A 255 -14.29 -17.01 18.39
C GLN A 255 -14.18 -18.14 17.35
N GLY A 256 -13.22 -18.06 16.45
CA GLY A 256 -12.97 -19.11 15.45
C GLY A 256 -12.54 -20.45 16.08
N ILE A 257 -11.68 -20.40 17.11
CA ILE A 257 -11.25 -21.59 17.85
C ILE A 257 -12.44 -22.20 18.61
N GLU A 258 -13.22 -21.40 19.30
CA GLU A 258 -14.40 -21.85 20.06
C GLU A 258 -15.42 -22.52 19.13
N GLN A 259 -15.75 -21.85 18.02
CA GLN A 259 -16.68 -22.41 17.03
C GLN A 259 -16.16 -23.67 16.37
N GLY A 260 -14.89 -23.72 15.97
CA GLY A 260 -14.28 -24.91 15.38
C GLY A 260 -14.20 -26.07 16.35
N THR A 261 -13.89 -25.81 17.62
CA THR A 261 -13.87 -26.83 18.69
C THR A 261 -15.26 -27.42 18.89
N ARG A 262 -16.29 -26.58 18.99
CA ARG A 262 -17.67 -27.03 19.16
C ARG A 262 -18.13 -27.91 17.97
N GLN A 263 -17.89 -27.44 16.75
CA GLN A 263 -18.22 -28.21 15.55
C GLN A 263 -17.45 -29.53 15.47
N GLY A 264 -16.18 -29.53 15.81
CA GLY A 264 -15.37 -30.76 15.84
C GLY A 264 -15.85 -31.78 16.87
N ILE A 265 -16.26 -31.33 18.05
CA ILE A 265 -16.88 -32.19 19.08
C ILE A 265 -18.20 -32.78 18.58
N GLU A 266 -19.09 -31.96 18.02
CA GLU A 266 -20.39 -32.39 17.48
C GLU A 266 -20.21 -33.42 16.36
N GLN A 267 -19.28 -33.19 15.43
CA GLN A 267 -18.95 -34.13 14.34
C GLN A 267 -18.37 -35.44 14.89
N GLY A 268 -17.41 -35.35 15.81
CA GLY A 268 -16.79 -36.55 16.42
C GLY A 268 -17.79 -37.40 17.20
N ILE A 269 -18.76 -36.79 17.89
CA ILE A 269 -19.85 -37.52 18.56
C ILE A 269 -20.71 -38.24 17.53
N GLU A 270 -21.07 -37.56 16.43
CA GLU A 270 -21.91 -38.17 15.39
C GLU A 270 -21.19 -39.32 14.64
N GLU A 271 -19.93 -39.14 14.28
CA GLU A 271 -19.12 -40.20 13.67
C GLU A 271 -18.98 -41.42 14.60
N ASN A 272 -18.71 -41.18 15.88
CA ASN A 272 -18.65 -42.27 16.88
C ASN A 272 -19.97 -43.04 17.00
N LYS A 273 -21.12 -42.30 17.01
CA LYS A 273 -22.45 -42.96 16.99
C LYS A 273 -22.63 -43.84 15.77
N ILE A 274 -22.23 -43.37 14.59
CA ILE A 274 -22.31 -44.15 13.35
C ILE A 274 -21.45 -45.43 13.46
N ASP A 275 -20.23 -45.32 13.98
CA ASP A 275 -19.34 -46.48 14.16
C ASP A 275 -19.85 -47.49 15.19
N VAL A 276 -20.47 -47.01 16.27
CA VAL A 276 -21.16 -47.85 17.24
C VAL A 276 -22.33 -48.58 16.58
N ILE A 277 -23.17 -47.91 15.79
CA ILE A 277 -24.27 -48.52 15.03
C ILE A 277 -23.76 -49.59 14.09
N ARG A 278 -22.70 -49.29 13.30
CA ARG A 278 -22.06 -50.28 12.41
C ARG A 278 -21.56 -51.53 13.16
N SER A 279 -20.99 -51.35 14.34
CA SER A 279 -20.50 -52.41 15.19
C SER A 279 -21.64 -53.27 15.73
N MET A 280 -22.76 -52.67 16.11
CA MET A 280 -23.95 -53.37 16.59
C MET A 280 -24.64 -54.15 15.49
N LEU A 281 -24.76 -53.57 14.29
CA LEU A 281 -25.31 -54.26 13.09
C LEU A 281 -24.48 -55.51 12.73
N LYS A 282 -23.14 -55.42 12.75
CA LYS A 282 -22.25 -56.56 12.53
C LYS A 282 -22.42 -57.69 13.55
N LYS A 283 -22.92 -57.37 14.76
CA LYS A 283 -23.21 -58.35 15.82
C LYS A 283 -24.65 -58.83 15.79
N ASN A 284 -25.42 -58.54 14.75
CA ASN A 284 -26.82 -58.91 14.55
C ASN A 284 -27.75 -58.41 15.69
N ILE A 285 -27.47 -57.26 16.28
CA ILE A 285 -28.37 -56.63 17.25
C ILE A 285 -29.56 -56.01 16.46
N ASP A 286 -30.77 -56.17 16.96
CA ASP A 286 -31.99 -55.70 16.30
C ASP A 286 -32.08 -54.16 16.26
N TYR A 287 -32.79 -53.63 15.27
CA TYR A 287 -32.87 -52.16 15.01
C TYR A 287 -33.50 -51.39 16.16
N ASN A 288 -34.48 -51.97 16.89
CA ASN A 288 -35.14 -51.30 17.97
C ASN A 288 -34.18 -51.12 19.16
N THR A 289 -33.42 -52.15 19.50
CA THR A 289 -32.36 -52.07 20.51
C THR A 289 -31.28 -51.05 20.14
N ILE A 290 -30.84 -51.04 18.88
CA ILE A 290 -29.86 -50.04 18.40
C ILE A 290 -30.44 -48.61 18.50
N SER A 291 -31.72 -48.43 18.14
CA SER A 291 -32.42 -47.14 18.21
C SER A 291 -32.50 -46.62 19.68
N GLU A 292 -32.84 -47.47 20.64
CA GLU A 292 -32.89 -47.11 22.06
C GLU A 292 -31.51 -46.70 22.61
N ILE A 293 -30.44 -47.36 22.19
CA ILE A 293 -29.07 -47.09 22.70
C ILE A 293 -28.49 -45.80 22.06
N THR A 294 -28.75 -45.59 20.78
CA THR A 294 -28.08 -44.53 20.03
C THR A 294 -28.89 -43.26 19.83
N ASN A 295 -30.21 -43.29 20.18
CA ASN A 295 -31.21 -42.28 19.90
C ASN A 295 -31.32 -41.89 18.41
N LYS A 296 -31.02 -42.85 17.50
CA LYS A 296 -31.27 -42.72 16.06
C LYS A 296 -32.53 -43.45 15.69
N SER A 297 -33.27 -42.96 14.70
CA SER A 297 -34.45 -43.64 14.19
C SER A 297 -34.09 -44.95 13.46
N VAL A 298 -35.01 -45.89 13.40
CA VAL A 298 -34.84 -47.15 12.68
C VAL A 298 -34.55 -46.89 11.20
N GLU A 299 -35.13 -45.84 10.62
CA GLU A 299 -34.90 -45.42 9.23
C GLU A 299 -33.45 -44.97 9.02
N GLU A 300 -32.89 -44.14 9.90
CA GLU A 300 -31.48 -43.72 9.85
C GLU A 300 -30.52 -44.91 10.00
N ILE A 301 -30.84 -45.85 10.91
CA ILE A 301 -30.02 -47.05 11.12
C ILE A 301 -30.00 -47.93 9.86
N LYS A 302 -31.12 -48.12 9.18
CA LYS A 302 -31.20 -48.84 7.90
C LYS A 302 -30.45 -48.15 6.78
N GLU A 303 -30.40 -46.80 6.81
CA GLU A 303 -29.60 -46.05 5.83
C GLU A 303 -28.09 -46.20 6.06
N ILE A 304 -27.66 -46.21 7.32
CA ILE A 304 -26.27 -46.52 7.70
C ILE A 304 -25.89 -47.94 7.28
N GLU A 305 -26.79 -48.91 7.43
CA GLU A 305 -26.56 -50.32 7.02
C GLU A 305 -26.33 -50.48 5.51
N LYS A 306 -27.04 -49.70 4.67
CA LYS A 306 -26.86 -49.73 3.22
C LYS A 306 -25.47 -49.27 2.76
N ASN A 307 -24.75 -48.58 3.67
CA ASN A 307 -23.43 -48.03 3.41
C ASN A 307 -22.30 -48.77 4.15
N ILE A 308 -22.58 -49.99 4.62
CA ILE A 308 -21.61 -50.94 5.21
C ILE A 308 -21.20 -51.96 4.18
#